data_5bac97cca0b1bd805b7cd4a3b35f1e7f
#
_entry.id   5bac97cca0b1bd805b7cd4a3b35f1e7f
#
_cell.length_a   1.000
_cell.length_b   1.000
_cell.length_c   1.000
_cell.angle_alpha   90.00
_cell.angle_beta   90.00
_cell.angle_gamma   90.00
#
_symmetry.space_group_name_H-M   'P 1'
#
loop_
_entity.id
_entity.type
_entity.pdbx_description
1 polymer ?
#
loop_
_entity_poly.entity_id
_entity_poly.type
_entity_poly.pdbx_seq_one_letter_code
_entity_poly.pdbx_strand_id
1 'polypeptide(L)'
;MSDRIFAAIWILLCLGGLLIGWQIHSEYSYEPVGPRPFPLGILGLMLRCAVARLLRRPDTISWPPRRVLQRLLVMVIVLLVYAWGFEWLGFPLATALLTAIIGILFGATLPAAAVSGGLLGVLLWFAFDRLLDVTLPLGAWLN
;
A
#
# COMPACT_ATOMS: atom_id res chain seq x y z
N MET A 1 -3.72 9.47 -25.17
CA MET A 1 -4.41 10.50 -24.34
C MET A 1 -4.47 10.13 -22.86
N SER A 2 -4.69 8.89 -22.50
CA SER A 2 -4.78 8.43 -21.10
C SER A 2 -3.52 8.67 -20.27
N ASP A 3 -2.32 8.56 -20.82
CA ASP A 3 -1.06 8.84 -20.12
C ASP A 3 -0.96 10.28 -19.60
N ARG A 4 -1.41 11.23 -20.41
CA ARG A 4 -1.40 12.64 -20.00
C ARG A 4 -2.43 12.94 -18.93
N ILE A 5 -3.62 12.32 -19.04
CA ILE A 5 -4.67 12.44 -18.01
C ILE A 5 -4.16 11.84 -16.71
N PHE A 6 -3.56 10.65 -16.77
CA PHE A 6 -2.96 10.00 -15.60
C PHE A 6 -1.87 10.87 -14.96
N ALA A 7 -0.94 11.39 -15.77
CA ALA A 7 0.11 12.29 -15.26
C ALA A 7 -0.46 13.56 -14.63
N ALA A 8 -1.51 14.15 -15.23
CA ALA A 8 -2.17 15.35 -14.69
C ALA A 8 -2.85 15.06 -13.35
N ILE A 9 -3.54 13.92 -13.22
CA ILE A 9 -4.14 13.48 -11.95
C ILE A 9 -3.06 13.31 -10.88
N TRP A 10 -1.95 12.64 -11.21
CA TRP A 10 -0.85 12.47 -10.27
C TRP A 10 -0.20 13.80 -9.86
N ILE A 11 -0.06 14.75 -10.77
CA ILE A 11 0.45 16.09 -10.45
C ILE A 11 -0.48 16.78 -9.45
N LEU A 12 -1.81 16.72 -9.67
CA LEU A 12 -2.79 17.30 -8.75
C LEU A 12 -2.73 16.62 -7.37
N LEU A 13 -2.64 15.30 -7.32
CA LEU A 13 -2.51 14.55 -6.06
C LEU A 13 -1.20 14.90 -5.32
N CYS A 14 -0.08 14.99 -6.04
CA CYS A 14 1.19 15.37 -5.44
C CYS A 14 1.17 16.81 -4.92
N LEU A 15 0.59 17.75 -5.65
CA LEU A 15 0.45 19.14 -5.20
C LEU A 15 -0.45 19.23 -3.97
N GLY A 16 -1.59 18.55 -3.97
CA GLY A 16 -2.48 18.46 -2.81
C GLY A 16 -1.77 17.85 -1.60
N GLY A 17 -1.04 16.75 -1.81
CA GLY A 17 -0.24 16.10 -0.78
C GLY A 17 0.88 17.01 -0.23
N LEU A 18 1.55 17.80 -1.08
CA LEU A 18 2.54 18.78 -0.65
C LEU A 18 1.93 19.89 0.20
N LEU A 19 0.76 20.40 -0.17
CA LEU A 19 0.04 21.42 0.61
C LEU A 19 -0.35 20.90 1.99
N ILE A 20 -0.89 19.68 2.07
CA ILE A 20 -1.25 19.04 3.34
C ILE A 20 0.01 18.68 4.13
N GLY A 21 1.03 18.14 3.48
CA GLY A 21 2.29 17.74 4.09
C GLY A 21 3.05 18.90 4.70
N TRP A 22 2.89 20.13 4.15
CA TRP A 22 3.47 21.33 4.71
C TRP A 22 2.88 21.71 6.07
N GLN A 23 1.62 21.32 6.32
CA GLN A 23 0.91 21.60 7.57
C GLN A 23 1.17 20.56 8.67
N ILE A 24 1.89 19.48 8.38
CA ILE A 24 2.22 18.45 9.37
C ILE A 24 3.18 19.07 10.41
N HIS A 25 2.70 19.22 11.64
CA HIS A 25 3.48 19.63 12.79
C HIS A 25 3.47 18.47 13.79
N SER A 26 4.63 18.07 14.29
CA SER A 26 4.71 17.23 15.47
C SER A 26 5.25 18.05 16.62
N GLU A 27 4.51 18.10 17.73
CA GLU A 27 4.92 18.79 18.95
C GLU A 27 6.08 18.08 19.67
N TYR A 28 6.30 16.81 19.34
CA TYR A 28 7.30 15.92 19.95
C TYR A 28 8.31 15.40 18.95
N SER A 29 9.01 16.26 18.23
CA SER A 29 10.12 15.82 17.40
C SER A 29 11.44 15.87 18.16
N TYR A 30 11.90 14.74 18.66
CA TYR A 30 13.25 14.60 19.22
C TYR A 30 14.32 14.51 18.12
N GLU A 31 13.92 14.46 16.87
CA GLU A 31 14.83 14.38 15.73
C GLU A 31 15.09 15.75 15.11
N PRO A 32 16.35 16.08 14.74
CA PRO A 32 16.73 17.39 14.18
C PRO A 32 16.01 17.72 12.87
N VAL A 33 15.45 16.74 12.17
CA VAL A 33 14.82 16.92 10.85
C VAL A 33 13.29 16.79 10.89
N GLY A 34 12.74 16.12 11.91
CA GLY A 34 11.30 15.90 12.10
C GLY A 34 10.66 14.99 11.02
N PRO A 35 9.35 14.72 11.09
CA PRO A 35 8.65 13.78 10.21
C PRO A 35 8.34 14.33 8.81
N ARG A 36 8.47 15.64 8.56
CA ARG A 36 8.07 16.32 7.32
C ARG A 36 8.93 16.01 6.10
N PRO A 37 10.29 16.00 6.17
CA PRO A 37 11.12 15.94 4.96
C PRO A 37 10.94 14.68 4.16
N PHE A 38 10.67 13.55 4.81
CA PHE A 38 10.51 12.28 4.13
C PHE A 38 9.25 12.26 3.23
N PRO A 39 8.03 12.56 3.70
CA PRO A 39 6.85 12.63 2.83
C PRO A 39 6.97 13.70 1.75
N LEU A 40 7.48 14.88 2.09
CA LEU A 40 7.66 15.96 1.12
C LEU A 40 8.69 15.61 0.04
N GLY A 41 9.78 14.93 0.42
CA GLY A 41 10.81 14.46 -0.51
C GLY A 41 10.25 13.43 -1.51
N ILE A 42 9.47 12.46 -1.02
CA ILE A 42 8.81 11.47 -1.88
C ILE A 42 7.80 12.13 -2.82
N LEU A 43 6.94 13.01 -2.30
CA LEU A 43 5.96 13.72 -3.12
C LEU A 43 6.63 14.60 -4.18
N GLY A 44 7.75 15.28 -3.83
CA GLY A 44 8.55 16.05 -4.76
C GLY A 44 9.16 15.18 -5.88
N LEU A 45 9.67 13.99 -5.53
CA LEU A 45 10.20 13.04 -6.50
C LEU A 45 9.08 12.50 -7.40
N MET A 46 7.93 12.15 -6.85
CA MET A 46 6.76 11.71 -7.61
C MET A 46 6.26 12.80 -8.55
N LEU A 47 6.23 14.06 -8.10
CA LEU A 47 5.86 15.21 -8.92
C LEU A 47 6.83 15.38 -10.10
N ARG A 48 8.15 15.28 -9.87
CA ARG A 48 9.15 15.31 -10.95
C ARG A 48 8.92 14.20 -11.98
N CYS A 49 8.66 12.98 -11.53
CA CYS A 49 8.37 11.85 -12.42
C CYS A 49 7.08 12.07 -13.22
N ALA A 50 6.02 12.60 -12.58
CA ALA A 50 4.75 12.88 -13.25
C ALA A 50 4.89 14.01 -14.31
N VAL A 51 5.63 15.06 -14.01
CA VAL A 51 5.94 16.13 -14.96
C VAL A 51 6.79 15.61 -16.12
N ALA A 52 7.83 14.82 -15.83
CA ALA A 52 8.65 14.20 -16.88
C ALA A 52 7.82 13.29 -17.78
N ARG A 53 6.85 12.57 -17.23
CA ARG A 53 5.91 11.73 -17.99
C ARG A 53 4.97 12.57 -18.86
N LEU A 54 4.48 13.69 -18.36
CA LEU A 54 3.63 14.61 -19.11
C LEU A 54 4.34 15.21 -20.33
N LEU A 55 5.64 15.50 -20.21
CA LEU A 55 6.47 16.09 -21.27
C LEU A 55 6.93 15.07 -22.32
N ARG A 56 6.93 13.77 -21.99
CA ARG A 56 7.27 12.72 -22.95
C ARG A 56 6.16 12.52 -23.98
N ARG A 57 6.55 11.97 -25.14
CA ARG A 57 5.57 11.55 -26.15
C ARG A 57 4.71 10.43 -25.58
N PRO A 58 3.38 10.47 -25.77
CA PRO A 58 2.50 9.42 -25.30
C PRO A 58 2.85 8.09 -25.99
N ASP A 59 3.06 7.05 -25.21
CA ASP A 59 3.25 5.70 -25.73
C ASP A 59 1.90 5.13 -26.20
N THR A 60 1.96 4.15 -27.11
CA THR A 60 0.78 3.39 -27.53
C THR A 60 0.33 2.50 -26.36
N ILE A 61 -0.80 2.83 -25.78
CA ILE A 61 -1.34 2.07 -24.63
C ILE A 61 -2.13 0.90 -25.16
N SER A 62 -1.67 -0.30 -24.85
CA SER A 62 -2.47 -1.51 -24.94
C SER A 62 -3.18 -1.74 -23.60
N TRP A 63 -4.50 -1.63 -23.60
CA TRP A 63 -5.28 -1.92 -22.39
C TRP A 63 -5.17 -3.41 -22.04
N PRO A 64 -4.98 -3.74 -20.75
CA PRO A 64 -4.89 -5.12 -20.34
C PRO A 64 -6.22 -5.86 -20.58
N PRO A 65 -6.15 -7.18 -20.87
CA PRO A 65 -7.35 -7.98 -21.09
C PRO A 65 -8.27 -7.96 -19.87
N ARG A 66 -9.56 -8.15 -20.06
CA ARG A 66 -10.59 -8.11 -19.01
C ARG A 66 -10.24 -8.96 -17.78
N ARG A 67 -9.59 -10.10 -17.99
CA ARG A 67 -9.14 -10.99 -16.90
C ARG A 67 -8.16 -10.29 -15.95
N VAL A 68 -7.25 -9.47 -16.48
CA VAL A 68 -6.28 -8.73 -15.66
C VAL A 68 -6.99 -7.62 -14.88
N LEU A 69 -7.92 -6.91 -15.53
CA LEU A 69 -8.75 -5.89 -14.85
C LEU A 69 -9.57 -6.48 -13.71
N GLN A 70 -10.19 -7.66 -13.93
CA GLN A 70 -10.94 -8.35 -12.88
C GLN A 70 -10.05 -8.76 -11.71
N ARG A 71 -8.85 -9.28 -11.97
CA ARG A 71 -7.87 -9.61 -10.91
C ARG A 71 -7.45 -8.37 -10.11
N LEU A 72 -7.19 -7.26 -10.80
CA LEU A 72 -6.86 -6.00 -10.14
C LEU A 72 -8.02 -5.48 -9.27
N LEU A 73 -9.25 -5.57 -9.78
CA LEU A 73 -10.43 -5.18 -9.01
C LEU A 73 -10.59 -6.04 -7.76
N VAL A 74 -10.48 -7.37 -7.89
CA VAL A 74 -10.53 -8.29 -6.75
C VAL A 74 -9.42 -7.96 -5.75
N MET A 75 -8.20 -7.70 -6.21
CA MET A 75 -7.09 -7.30 -5.34
C MET A 75 -7.41 -6.03 -4.54
N VAL A 76 -7.96 -5.00 -5.19
CA VAL A 76 -8.36 -3.76 -4.52
C VAL A 76 -9.45 -4.03 -3.46
N ILE A 77 -10.47 -4.84 -3.80
CA ILE A 77 -11.54 -5.21 -2.85
C ILE A 77 -10.95 -5.94 -1.64
N VAL A 78 -10.08 -6.92 -1.88
CA VAL A 78 -9.45 -7.70 -0.80
C VAL A 78 -8.59 -6.81 0.09
N LEU A 79 -7.86 -5.85 -0.47
CA LEU A 79 -7.10 -4.88 0.31
C LEU A 79 -8.00 -3.95 1.15
N LEU A 80 -9.14 -3.52 0.61
CA LEU A 80 -10.11 -2.71 1.36
C LEU A 80 -10.74 -3.52 2.51
N VAL A 81 -11.11 -4.78 2.23
CA VAL A 81 -11.64 -5.70 3.27
C VAL A 81 -10.58 -5.96 4.35
N TYR A 82 -9.31 -6.13 3.95
CA TYR A 82 -8.21 -6.26 4.89
C TYR A 82 -8.08 -5.03 5.79
N ALA A 83 -8.05 -3.83 5.18
CA ALA A 83 -7.92 -2.59 5.93
C ALA A 83 -9.06 -2.37 6.93
N TRP A 84 -10.29 -2.76 6.55
CA TRP A 84 -11.45 -2.66 7.43
C TRP A 84 -11.51 -3.77 8.48
N GLY A 85 -11.16 -5.00 8.10
CA GLY A 85 -11.23 -6.19 8.97
C GLY A 85 -10.01 -6.40 9.87
N PHE A 86 -8.95 -5.61 9.66
CA PHE A 86 -7.66 -5.73 10.33
C PHE A 86 -7.77 -5.68 11.87
N GLU A 87 -8.58 -4.79 12.42
CA GLU A 87 -8.76 -4.66 13.87
C GLU A 87 -9.55 -5.83 14.48
N TRP A 88 -10.48 -6.39 13.73
CA TRP A 88 -11.35 -7.47 14.17
C TRP A 88 -10.68 -8.84 14.12
N LEU A 89 -10.05 -9.14 13.00
CA LEU A 89 -9.36 -10.42 12.80
C LEU A 89 -7.99 -10.48 13.50
N GLY A 90 -7.39 -9.31 13.74
CA GLY A 90 -6.02 -9.18 14.19
C GLY A 90 -5.02 -9.29 13.05
N PHE A 91 -3.84 -8.70 13.26
CA PHE A 91 -2.78 -8.61 12.25
C PHE A 91 -2.34 -9.96 11.67
N PRO A 92 -2.01 -10.99 12.50
CA PRO A 92 -1.45 -12.23 11.95
C PRO A 92 -2.45 -12.95 11.05
N LEU A 93 -3.71 -13.07 11.48
CA LEU A 93 -4.74 -13.79 10.74
C LEU A 93 -5.17 -13.03 9.49
N ALA A 94 -5.39 -11.72 9.61
CA ALA A 94 -5.76 -10.87 8.47
C ALA A 94 -4.67 -10.90 7.39
N THR A 95 -3.40 -10.79 7.79
CA THR A 95 -2.25 -10.84 6.87
C THR A 95 -2.08 -12.22 6.24
N ALA A 96 -2.29 -13.29 7.00
CA ALA A 96 -2.26 -14.65 6.47
C ALA A 96 -3.33 -14.87 5.39
N LEU A 97 -4.57 -14.44 5.66
CA LEU A 97 -5.68 -14.51 4.70
C LEU A 97 -5.43 -13.65 3.46
N LEU A 98 -5.00 -12.40 3.64
CA LEU A 98 -4.65 -11.51 2.53
C LEU A 98 -3.62 -12.15 1.62
N THR A 99 -2.51 -12.62 2.20
CA THR A 99 -1.41 -13.24 1.45
C THR A 99 -1.87 -14.50 0.72
N ALA A 100 -2.66 -15.34 1.36
CA ALA A 100 -3.20 -16.55 0.75
C ALA A 100 -4.13 -16.23 -0.44
N ILE A 101 -5.05 -15.27 -0.27
CA ILE A 101 -5.98 -14.86 -1.34
C ILE A 101 -5.21 -14.25 -2.52
N ILE A 102 -4.25 -13.35 -2.24
CA ILE A 102 -3.42 -12.76 -3.30
C ILE A 102 -2.59 -13.84 -3.98
N GLY A 103 -1.99 -14.78 -3.23
CA GLY A 103 -1.26 -15.90 -3.79
C GLY A 103 -2.09 -16.73 -4.78
N ILE A 104 -3.31 -17.09 -4.40
CA ILE A 104 -4.25 -17.83 -5.28
C ILE A 104 -4.62 -16.98 -6.50
N LEU A 105 -4.88 -15.70 -6.32
CA LEU A 105 -5.22 -14.79 -7.42
C LEU A 105 -4.11 -14.72 -8.48
N PHE A 106 -2.85 -14.87 -8.06
CA PHE A 106 -1.68 -14.91 -8.94
C PHE A 106 -1.26 -16.33 -9.35
N GLY A 107 -2.04 -17.36 -9.01
CA GLY A 107 -1.87 -18.71 -9.51
C GLY A 107 -1.11 -19.66 -8.59
N ALA A 108 -0.91 -19.31 -7.33
CA ALA A 108 -0.38 -20.25 -6.35
C ALA A 108 -1.39 -21.38 -6.08
N THR A 109 -0.88 -22.57 -5.76
CA THR A 109 -1.73 -23.67 -5.28
C THR A 109 -2.24 -23.38 -3.87
N LEU A 110 -3.43 -23.87 -3.54
CA LEU A 110 -4.05 -23.63 -2.24
C LEU A 110 -3.13 -23.96 -1.04
N PRO A 111 -2.43 -25.11 -1.01
CA PRO A 111 -1.51 -25.41 0.10
C PRO A 111 -0.33 -24.45 0.16
N ALA A 112 0.25 -24.07 -0.98
CA ALA A 112 1.36 -23.12 -1.01
C ALA A 112 0.92 -21.73 -0.53
N ALA A 113 -0.24 -21.26 -0.95
CA ALA A 113 -0.81 -19.99 -0.54
C ALA A 113 -1.12 -19.97 0.97
N ALA A 114 -1.69 -21.04 1.52
CA ALA A 114 -1.98 -21.16 2.94
C ALA A 114 -0.70 -21.18 3.80
N VAL A 115 0.29 -21.98 3.39
CA VAL A 115 1.58 -22.05 4.11
C VAL A 115 2.32 -20.73 4.05
N SER A 116 2.43 -20.12 2.87
CA SER A 116 3.11 -18.81 2.72
C SER A 116 2.39 -17.72 3.47
N GLY A 117 1.05 -17.69 3.44
CA GLY A 117 0.23 -16.73 4.18
C GLY A 117 0.39 -16.88 5.69
N GLY A 118 0.30 -18.10 6.21
CA GLY A 118 0.51 -18.37 7.62
C GLY A 118 1.91 -18.01 8.11
N LEU A 119 2.94 -18.43 7.37
CA LEU A 119 4.32 -18.05 7.65
C LEU A 119 4.53 -16.54 7.67
N LEU A 120 4.05 -15.84 6.64
CA LEU A 120 4.23 -14.41 6.54
C LEU A 120 3.48 -13.66 7.64
N GLY A 121 2.24 -14.06 7.96
CA GLY A 121 1.46 -13.46 9.03
C GLY A 121 2.14 -13.58 10.40
N VAL A 122 2.67 -14.78 10.72
CA VAL A 122 3.38 -15.02 11.98
C VAL A 122 4.74 -14.31 12.02
N LEU A 123 5.52 -14.41 10.95
CA LEU A 123 6.84 -13.77 10.88
C LEU A 123 6.75 -12.24 10.97
N LEU A 124 5.80 -11.64 10.25
CA LEU A 124 5.62 -10.19 10.31
C LEU A 124 5.10 -9.75 11.69
N TRP A 125 4.15 -10.49 12.26
CA TRP A 125 3.69 -10.19 13.61
C TRP A 125 4.85 -10.23 14.61
N PHE A 126 5.65 -11.30 14.60
CA PHE A 126 6.81 -11.43 15.46
C PHE A 126 7.83 -10.31 15.24
N ALA A 127 8.09 -9.96 13.98
CA ALA A 127 9.02 -8.89 13.62
C ALA A 127 8.55 -7.52 14.14
N PHE A 128 7.28 -7.20 13.98
CA PHE A 128 6.74 -5.91 14.44
C PHE A 128 6.60 -5.86 15.96
N ASP A 129 6.07 -6.92 16.59
CA ASP A 129 5.83 -6.96 18.03
C ASP A 129 7.13 -7.07 18.84
N ARG A 130 8.08 -7.92 18.40
CA ARG A 130 9.29 -8.22 19.17
C ARG A 130 10.53 -7.43 18.75
N LEU A 131 10.69 -7.11 17.47
CA LEU A 131 11.87 -6.41 16.98
C LEU A 131 11.67 -4.89 16.91
N LEU A 132 10.46 -4.46 16.57
CA LEU A 132 10.15 -3.03 16.39
C LEU A 132 9.37 -2.44 17.56
N ASP A 133 8.99 -3.27 18.55
CA ASP A 133 8.22 -2.87 19.74
C ASP A 133 6.92 -2.12 19.39
N VAL A 134 6.31 -2.51 18.24
CA VAL A 134 5.05 -1.97 17.75
C VAL A 134 3.93 -2.91 18.15
N THR A 135 3.08 -2.49 19.06
CA THR A 135 1.92 -3.28 19.51
C THR A 135 0.91 -3.41 18.36
N LEU A 136 0.80 -4.60 17.79
CA LEU A 136 -0.18 -4.92 16.76
C LEU A 136 -1.40 -5.62 17.36
N PRO A 137 -2.63 -5.33 16.88
CA PRO A 137 -3.84 -5.96 17.39
C PRO A 137 -3.80 -7.46 17.09
N LEU A 138 -3.99 -8.27 18.13
CA LEU A 138 -4.13 -9.73 18.02
C LEU A 138 -5.54 -10.15 17.56
N GLY A 139 -6.47 -9.19 17.50
CA GLY A 139 -7.86 -9.41 17.12
C GLY A 139 -8.81 -9.44 18.32
N ALA A 140 -10.07 -9.09 18.07
CA ALA A 140 -11.11 -8.99 19.10
C ALA A 140 -11.45 -10.33 19.80
N TRP A 141 -10.93 -11.45 19.30
CA TRP A 141 -11.16 -12.81 19.80
C TRP A 141 -10.02 -13.34 20.70
N LEU A 142 -8.92 -12.59 20.83
CA LEU A 142 -7.76 -12.93 21.68
C LEU A 142 -7.55 -11.93 22.85
N ASN A 143 -8.39 -10.89 22.93
CA ASN A 143 -8.41 -9.93 24.03
C ASN A 143 -9.48 -10.27 25.06
#